data_598f207c5063b272ad90216416749b51
#
_entry.id   598f207c5063b272ad90216416749b51
#
_cell.length_a   1.000
_cell.length_b   1.000
_cell.length_c   1.000
_cell.angle_alpha   90.00
_cell.angle_beta   90.00
_cell.angle_gamma   90.00
#
_symmetry.space_group_name_H-M   'P 1'
#
loop_
_entity.id
_entity.type
_entity.pdbx_description
1 polymer ?
#
loop_
_entity_poly.entity_id
_entity_poly.type
_entity_poly.pdbx_seq_one_letter_code
_entity_poly.pdbx_strand_id
1 'polypeptide(L)' 'MRLDYPFTIRPLSAEDGGGYLIAFPDLPGCMSDGETVEEALANGEDAMRGWIEAMREAGKDIPAPPSPMNVR' A
#
# COMPACT_ATOMS: atom_id res chain seq x y z
N MET A 1 5.16 -6.83 10.12
CA MET A 1 4.54 -6.16 8.98
C MET A 1 5.62 -5.64 8.05
N ARG A 2 5.54 -5.98 6.78
CA ARG A 2 6.53 -5.61 5.80
C ARG A 2 5.89 -4.77 4.69
N LEU A 3 6.30 -3.52 4.62
CA LEU A 3 5.85 -2.61 3.57
C LEU A 3 7.08 -2.18 2.78
N ASP A 4 7.35 -2.93 1.71
CA ASP A 4 8.58 -2.77 0.95
C ASP A 4 8.54 -1.59 -0.02
N TYR A 5 7.37 -0.96 -0.18
CA TYR A 5 7.18 0.16 -1.11
C TYR A 5 6.76 1.39 -0.33
N PRO A 6 7.11 2.57 -0.83
CA PRO A 6 6.63 3.79 -0.19
C PRO A 6 5.11 3.88 -0.23
N PHE A 7 4.55 4.47 0.79
CA PHE A 7 3.11 4.62 0.90
C PHE A 7 2.78 5.93 1.56
N THR A 8 1.52 6.35 1.39
CA THR A 8 0.98 7.50 2.09
C THR A 8 -0.23 7.05 2.89
N ILE A 9 -0.45 7.67 4.04
CA ILE A 9 -1.65 7.46 4.83
C ILE A 9 -2.24 8.82 5.11
N ARG A 10 -3.55 8.96 4.86
CA ARG A 10 -4.22 10.20 5.17
C ARG A 10 -5.59 9.91 5.77
N PRO A 11 -6.09 10.80 6.63
CA PRO A 11 -7.42 10.62 7.17
C PRO A 11 -8.48 10.87 6.10
N LEU A 12 -9.57 10.14 6.19
CA LEU A 12 -10.72 10.34 5.33
C LEU A 12 -11.77 11.14 6.07
N SER A 13 -12.49 12.00 5.33
CA SER A 13 -13.59 12.73 5.94
C SER A 13 -14.73 11.78 6.26
N ALA A 14 -15.64 12.24 7.13
CA ALA A 14 -16.83 11.44 7.44
C ALA A 14 -17.64 11.15 6.19
N GLU A 15 -17.65 12.10 5.25
CA GLU A 15 -18.37 11.91 3.99
C GLU A 15 -17.78 10.82 3.13
N ASP A 16 -16.45 10.61 3.25
CA ASP A 16 -15.77 9.56 2.49
C ASP A 16 -15.69 8.25 3.26
N GLY A 17 -16.40 8.15 4.38
CA GLY A 17 -16.44 6.93 5.15
C GLY A 17 -15.64 6.96 6.43
N GLY A 18 -14.90 8.03 6.69
CA GLY A 18 -14.04 8.12 7.87
C GLY A 18 -12.85 7.18 7.80
N GLY A 19 -12.10 7.13 8.90
CA GLY A 19 -10.93 6.28 8.96
C GLY A 19 -9.75 6.86 8.19
N TYR A 20 -8.93 5.97 7.66
CA TYR A 20 -7.67 6.35 7.01
C TYR A 20 -7.51 5.59 5.70
N LEU A 21 -6.92 6.25 4.72
CA LEU A 21 -6.60 5.65 3.43
C LEU A 21 -5.10 5.46 3.32
N ILE A 22 -4.68 4.27 2.90
CA ILE A 22 -3.28 4.00 2.56
C ILE A 22 -3.19 3.79 1.05
N ALA A 23 -2.19 4.40 0.43
CA ALA A 23 -1.99 4.26 -1.00
C ALA A 23 -0.51 4.07 -1.29
N PHE A 24 -0.22 3.34 -2.36
CA PHE A 24 1.14 3.03 -2.77
C PHE A 24 1.39 3.68 -4.13
N PRO A 25 2.05 4.84 -4.16
CA PRO A 25 2.21 5.56 -5.44
C PRO A 25 2.93 4.77 -6.52
N ASP A 26 3.87 3.89 -6.14
CA ASP A 26 4.62 3.11 -7.12
C ASP A 26 3.86 1.91 -7.64
N LEU A 27 2.71 1.59 -7.04
CA LEU A 27 1.88 0.46 -7.45
C LEU A 27 0.52 0.98 -7.88
N PRO A 28 0.36 1.30 -9.18
CA PRO A 28 -0.86 1.97 -9.64
C PRO A 28 -2.13 1.21 -9.24
N GLY A 29 -3.05 1.92 -8.62
CA GLY A 29 -4.31 1.34 -8.18
C GLY A 29 -4.25 0.58 -6.87
N CYS A 30 -3.06 0.45 -6.27
CA CYS A 30 -2.93 -0.28 -5.01
C CYS A 30 -3.23 0.65 -3.85
N MET A 31 -4.33 0.40 -3.17
CA MET A 31 -4.72 1.20 -2.00
C MET A 31 -5.64 0.37 -1.12
N SER A 32 -5.77 0.80 0.11
CA SER A 32 -6.68 0.19 1.05
C SER A 32 -7.07 1.20 2.10
N ASP A 33 -7.85 0.79 3.10
CA ASP A 33 -8.25 1.69 4.17
C ASP A 33 -8.39 0.91 5.47
N GLY A 34 -8.63 1.65 6.53
CA GLY A 34 -8.89 1.08 7.85
C GLY A 34 -9.44 2.15 8.76
N GLU A 35 -10.02 1.73 9.87
CA GLU A 35 -10.59 2.69 10.82
C GLU A 35 -9.53 3.34 11.67
N THR A 36 -8.38 2.69 11.82
CA THR A 36 -7.24 3.24 12.53
C THR A 36 -6.03 3.19 11.62
N VAL A 37 -4.97 3.91 11.99
CA VAL A 37 -3.73 3.87 11.24
C VAL A 37 -3.19 2.45 11.21
N GLU A 38 -3.23 1.75 12.34
CA GLU A 38 -2.73 0.38 12.39
C GLU A 38 -3.51 -0.55 11.48
N GLU A 39 -4.83 -0.39 11.45
CA GLU A 39 -5.66 -1.20 10.58
C GLU A 39 -5.38 -0.90 9.11
N ALA A 40 -5.23 0.38 8.78
CA ALA A 40 -4.90 0.77 7.41
C ALA A 40 -3.55 0.18 6.99
N LEU A 41 -2.57 0.15 7.89
CA LEU A 41 -1.27 -0.45 7.58
C LEU A 41 -1.40 -1.94 7.31
N ALA A 42 -2.13 -2.66 8.15
CA ALA A 42 -2.32 -4.10 7.97
C ALA A 42 -3.05 -4.41 6.67
N ASN A 43 -4.11 -3.66 6.39
CA ASN A 43 -4.87 -3.83 5.15
C ASN A 43 -4.04 -3.43 3.95
N GLY A 44 -3.19 -2.41 4.10
CA GLY A 44 -2.29 -1.98 3.04
C GLY A 44 -1.28 -3.06 2.69
N GLU A 45 -0.75 -3.73 3.69
CA GLU A 45 0.18 -4.83 3.43
C GLU A 45 -0.49 -5.94 2.62
N ASP A 46 -1.72 -6.29 2.99
CA ASP A 46 -2.48 -7.27 2.24
C ASP A 46 -2.72 -6.82 0.80
N ALA A 47 -3.09 -5.56 0.62
CA ALA A 47 -3.35 -5.02 -0.71
C ALA A 47 -2.08 -5.04 -1.56
N MET A 48 -0.95 -4.67 -0.96
CA MET A 48 0.33 -4.68 -1.65
C MET A 48 0.68 -6.08 -2.13
N ARG A 49 0.53 -7.07 -1.24
CA ARG A 49 0.86 -8.44 -1.60
C ARG A 49 -0.07 -8.98 -2.69
N GLY A 50 -1.35 -8.67 -2.58
CA GLY A 50 -2.31 -9.10 -3.60
C GLY A 50 -2.03 -8.46 -4.94
N TRP A 51 -1.66 -7.18 -4.94
CA TRP A 51 -1.34 -6.47 -6.16
C TRP A 51 -0.12 -7.09 -6.85
N ILE A 52 0.93 -7.38 -6.07
CA ILE A 52 2.15 -7.97 -6.62
C ILE A 52 1.86 -9.36 -7.17
N GLU A 53 1.10 -10.15 -6.44
CA GLU A 53 0.77 -11.48 -6.88
C GLU A 53 -0.06 -11.47 -8.16
N ALA A 54 -1.03 -10.56 -8.25
CA ALA A 54 -1.85 -10.44 -9.45
C ALA A 54 -1.00 -10.04 -10.66
N MET A 55 -0.05 -9.11 -10.47
CA MET A 55 0.82 -8.70 -11.56
C MET A 55 1.74 -9.83 -12.01
N ARG A 56 2.25 -10.60 -11.03
CA ARG A 56 3.11 -11.74 -11.35
C ARG A 56 2.34 -12.77 -12.17
N GLU A 57 1.13 -13.06 -11.78
CA GLU A 57 0.31 -14.04 -12.51
C GLU A 57 -0.05 -13.55 -13.89
N ALA A 58 -0.23 -12.24 -14.06
CA ALA A 58 -0.54 -11.66 -15.35
C ALA A 58 0.69 -11.51 -16.24
N GLY A 59 1.88 -11.81 -15.71
CA GLY A 59 3.11 -11.66 -16.46
C GLY A 59 3.51 -10.22 -16.69
N LYS A 60 3.05 -9.31 -15.84
CA LYS A 60 3.36 -7.89 -15.97
C LYS A 60 4.55 -7.52 -15.13
N ASP A 61 5.19 -6.43 -15.50
CA ASP A 61 6.34 -5.93 -14.77
C ASP A 61 5.91 -5.43 -13.40
N ILE A 62 6.71 -5.79 -12.39
CA ILE A 62 6.48 -5.32 -11.04
C ILE A 62 7.59 -4.33 -10.71
N PRO A 63 7.26 -3.10 -10.31
CA PRO A 63 8.29 -2.14 -9.97
C PRO A 63 9.16 -2.67 -8.83
N ALA A 64 10.47 -2.48 -8.95
CA ALA A 64 11.35 -2.87 -7.86
C ALA A 64 11.15 -1.91 -6.68
N PRO A 65 11.16 -2.43 -5.45
CA PRO A 65 11.07 -1.53 -4.30
C PRO A 65 12.34 -0.66 -4.25
N PRO A 66 12.22 0.59 -3.83
CA PRO A 66 13.40 1.43 -3.70
C PRO A 66 14.31 0.87 -2.63
N SER A 67 15.64 1.04 -2.83
CA SER A 67 16.60 0.61 -1.82
C SER A 67 16.37 1.38 -0.54
N PRO A 68 16.31 0.70 0.56
CA PRO A 68 16.23 1.39 1.83
C PRO A 68 17.53 2.12 2.10
N MET A 69 17.98 2.78 2.32
CA MET A 69 19.05 3.21 2.43
C MET A 69 20.00 3.10 3.14
N ASN A 70 20.12 2.45 2.76
CA ASN A 70 20.55 2.32 3.08
C ASN A 70 21.31 2.68 3.54
N VAL A 71 21.48 2.62 3.70
CA VAL A 71 21.82 3.01 3.96
C VAL A 71 22.76 3.29 4.50
N ARG A 72 23.32 3.43 4.67
CA ARG A 72 24.17 3.70 4.87
C ARG A 72 24.67 4.12 5.08
#